data_2d40fb735d338d7ceab8ecd5e02164cc
#
_entry.id   2d40fb735d338d7ceab8ecd5e02164cc
#
_cell.length_a   1.000
_cell.length_b   1.000
_cell.length_c   1.000
_cell.angle_alpha   90.00
_cell.angle_beta   90.00
_cell.angle_gamma   90.00
#
_symmetry.space_group_name_H-M   'P 1'
#
loop_
_entity.id
_entity.type
_entity.pdbx_description
1 polymer ?
#
loop_
_entity_poly.entity_id
_entity_poly.type
_entity_poly.pdbx_seq_one_letter_code
_entity_poly.pdbx_strand_id
1 'polypeptide(L)'
;MGKLRSDANMRFFYTGPRRAHGSGNQKTYDGKVDWQDLSRFDYVTEQDGLQLYTHVLNHVSLKRTLRIVVVLDRRPGKQRRDALLFATDLDRDAVTLFYLYKARFQIEFIFRDAKQFTGLADAQTRDAKRLHVHFNAALTTLNIAKIEQRQGQADDQPMVYSMASVKACYFNELFLKRIFPTFDWDASWLKKSPHYPSLSEFGRMAALKVATILILSAS
;
A
#
# COMPACT_ATOMS: atom_id res chain seq x y z
N MET A 1 0.74 10.40 8.48
CA MET A 1 -0.57 9.76 8.23
C MET A 1 -0.67 8.46 9.00
N GLY A 2 -1.84 8.13 9.54
CA GLY A 2 -2.07 6.90 10.31
C GLY A 2 -3.54 6.60 10.50
N LYS A 3 -3.83 5.56 11.32
CA LYS A 3 -5.18 5.19 11.75
C LYS A 3 -5.35 5.54 13.22
N LEU A 4 -6.45 6.17 13.57
CA LEU A 4 -6.85 6.44 14.95
C LEU A 4 -7.66 5.27 15.52
N ARG A 5 -7.68 5.16 16.82
CA ARG A 5 -8.60 4.29 17.55
C ARG A 5 -10.02 4.89 17.51
N SER A 6 -11.03 4.04 17.63
CA SER A 6 -12.44 4.47 17.66
C SER A 6 -12.80 5.34 18.86
N ASP A 7 -11.99 5.30 19.93
CA ASP A 7 -12.15 6.09 21.16
C ASP A 7 -11.29 7.36 21.18
N ALA A 8 -10.67 7.75 20.06
CA ALA A 8 -9.80 8.91 19.98
C ALA A 8 -10.48 10.18 20.47
N ASN A 9 -9.84 10.87 21.43
CA ASN A 9 -10.37 12.10 22.03
C ASN A 9 -10.05 13.30 21.15
N MET A 10 -11.02 13.70 20.34
CA MET A 10 -10.94 14.81 19.40
C MET A 10 -11.93 15.91 19.78
N ARG A 11 -11.60 17.15 19.41
CA ARG A 11 -12.46 18.34 19.62
C ARG A 11 -12.64 19.11 18.33
N PHE A 12 -13.85 19.63 18.13
CA PHE A 12 -14.11 20.61 17.09
C PHE A 12 -13.48 21.95 17.46
N PHE A 13 -13.04 22.70 16.48
CA PHE A 13 -12.69 24.09 16.67
C PHE A 13 -13.99 24.93 16.76
N TYR A 14 -13.93 25.95 17.61
CA TYR A 14 -15.02 26.91 17.71
C TYR A 14 -15.01 27.86 16.52
N THR A 15 -16.10 27.91 15.79
CA THR A 15 -16.26 28.75 14.59
C THR A 15 -17.27 29.90 14.81
N GLY A 16 -17.85 30.01 16.01
CA GLY A 16 -18.83 31.05 16.32
C GLY A 16 -18.22 32.45 16.57
N PRO A 17 -19.06 33.46 16.87
CA PRO A 17 -18.61 34.82 17.07
C PRO A 17 -17.64 34.93 18.24
N ARG A 18 -16.59 35.75 18.06
CA ARG A 18 -15.66 36.04 19.14
C ARG A 18 -16.32 36.86 20.23
N ARG A 19 -16.01 36.60 21.49
CA ARG A 19 -16.49 37.42 22.61
C ARG A 19 -15.90 38.81 22.49
N ALA A 20 -16.70 39.81 22.98
CA ALA A 20 -16.27 41.21 23.05
C ALA A 20 -14.99 41.33 23.87
N HIS A 21 -14.16 42.33 23.55
CA HIS A 21 -12.91 42.62 24.27
C HIS A 21 -13.16 42.78 25.77
N GLY A 22 -12.44 42.05 26.63
CA GLY A 22 -12.58 42.11 28.10
C GLY A 22 -13.52 41.05 28.71
N SER A 23 -14.21 40.20 27.97
CA SER A 23 -15.16 39.20 28.49
C SER A 23 -14.56 37.81 28.75
N GLY A 24 -13.30 37.74 29.17
CA GLY A 24 -12.60 36.49 29.53
C GLY A 24 -11.96 35.76 28.35
N ASN A 25 -11.49 34.52 28.60
CA ASN A 25 -10.78 33.73 27.56
C ASN A 25 -11.69 33.40 26.37
N GLN A 26 -11.14 33.56 25.17
CA GLN A 26 -11.84 33.20 23.93
C GLN A 26 -12.05 31.67 23.86
N LYS A 27 -13.28 31.28 23.46
CA LYS A 27 -13.60 29.89 23.24
C LYS A 27 -12.81 29.37 22.03
N THR A 28 -11.97 28.34 22.21
CA THR A 28 -11.15 27.76 21.14
C THR A 28 -11.76 26.50 20.58
N TYR A 29 -12.47 25.73 21.41
CA TYR A 29 -13.03 24.43 21.05
C TYR A 29 -14.53 24.39 21.29
N ASP A 30 -15.21 23.58 20.46
CA ASP A 30 -16.66 23.45 20.47
C ASP A 30 -17.13 22.01 20.73
N GLY A 31 -16.66 21.47 21.85
CA GLY A 31 -17.05 20.15 22.32
C GLY A 31 -16.21 19.01 21.78
N LYS A 32 -16.49 17.83 22.32
CA LYS A 32 -15.87 16.56 21.94
C LYS A 32 -16.58 16.02 20.70
N VAL A 33 -15.81 15.32 19.83
CA VAL A 33 -16.36 14.65 18.66
C VAL A 33 -17.10 13.39 19.09
N ASP A 34 -18.31 13.22 18.61
CA ASP A 34 -19.05 11.97 18.60
C ASP A 34 -18.86 11.31 17.23
N TRP A 35 -18.23 10.14 17.19
CA TRP A 35 -17.97 9.42 15.96
C TRP A 35 -19.20 8.74 15.35
N GLN A 36 -20.33 8.74 16.07
CA GLN A 36 -21.61 8.25 15.55
C GLN A 36 -22.39 9.35 14.85
N ASP A 37 -22.13 10.60 15.19
CA ASP A 37 -22.73 11.78 14.56
C ASP A 37 -21.73 12.47 13.63
N LEU A 38 -21.90 12.27 12.34
CA LEU A 38 -21.09 12.89 11.30
C LEU A 38 -21.72 14.13 10.66
N SER A 39 -22.77 14.69 11.26
CA SER A 39 -23.50 15.87 10.73
C SER A 39 -22.61 17.09 10.52
N ARG A 40 -21.52 17.20 11.30
CA ARG A 40 -20.52 18.28 11.23
C ARG A 40 -19.34 17.98 10.32
N PHE A 41 -19.31 16.80 9.72
CA PHE A 41 -18.24 16.40 8.79
C PHE A 41 -18.66 16.68 7.35
N ASP A 42 -17.72 17.11 6.54
CA ASP A 42 -17.92 17.29 5.12
C ASP A 42 -17.96 15.92 4.43
N TYR A 43 -19.07 15.62 3.76
CA TYR A 43 -19.16 14.45 2.89
C TYR A 43 -18.27 14.67 1.66
N VAL A 44 -17.44 13.68 1.31
CA VAL A 44 -16.48 13.79 0.22
C VAL A 44 -16.95 12.99 -1.00
N THR A 45 -17.16 11.69 -0.84
CA THR A 45 -17.55 10.80 -1.93
C THR A 45 -17.99 9.44 -1.41
N GLU A 46 -18.63 8.67 -2.29
CA GLU A 46 -18.86 7.24 -2.09
C GLU A 46 -18.23 6.47 -3.27
N GLN A 47 -17.44 5.47 -2.96
CA GLN A 47 -16.81 4.60 -3.94
C GLN A 47 -16.77 3.16 -3.42
N ASP A 48 -17.23 2.21 -4.23
CA ASP A 48 -17.25 0.78 -3.89
C ASP A 48 -17.96 0.46 -2.57
N GLY A 49 -19.03 1.21 -2.23
CA GLY A 49 -19.76 1.09 -0.97
C GLY A 49 -18.99 1.59 0.26
N LEU A 50 -17.92 2.36 0.07
CA LEU A 50 -17.20 3.07 1.11
C LEU A 50 -17.53 4.55 1.04
N GLN A 51 -18.12 5.11 2.11
CA GLN A 51 -18.41 6.54 2.24
C GLN A 51 -17.27 7.24 2.98
N LEU A 52 -16.79 8.35 2.41
CA LEU A 52 -15.72 9.16 2.98
C LEU A 52 -16.27 10.49 3.47
N TYR A 53 -15.91 10.83 4.71
CA TYR A 53 -16.17 12.13 5.34
C TYR A 53 -14.86 12.73 5.82
N THR A 54 -14.75 14.05 5.87
CA THR A 54 -13.54 14.72 6.34
C THR A 54 -13.87 15.88 7.27
N HIS A 55 -12.95 16.16 8.17
CA HIS A 55 -12.98 17.39 8.98
C HIS A 55 -11.59 17.67 9.56
N VAL A 56 -11.33 18.94 9.90
CA VAL A 56 -10.10 19.35 10.59
C VAL A 56 -10.39 19.49 12.08
N LEU A 57 -9.73 18.68 12.90
CA LEU A 57 -10.01 18.54 14.33
C LEU A 57 -8.73 18.71 15.16
N ASN A 58 -8.91 19.05 16.44
CA ASN A 58 -7.83 19.04 17.42
C ASN A 58 -7.78 17.71 18.18
N HIS A 59 -6.63 17.06 18.16
CA HIS A 59 -6.37 15.87 18.98
C HIS A 59 -5.91 16.29 20.38
N VAL A 60 -6.70 15.97 21.40
CA VAL A 60 -6.49 16.47 22.77
C VAL A 60 -5.15 16.02 23.35
N SER A 61 -4.85 14.71 23.28
CA SER A 61 -3.61 14.16 23.85
C SER A 61 -2.35 14.55 23.10
N LEU A 62 -2.43 14.64 21.77
CA LEU A 62 -1.29 15.06 20.94
C LEU A 62 -1.13 16.58 20.86
N LYS A 63 -2.12 17.35 21.32
CA LYS A 63 -2.18 18.82 21.22
C LYS A 63 -1.90 19.31 19.80
N ARG A 64 -2.42 18.61 18.80
CA ARG A 64 -2.18 18.89 17.38
C ARG A 64 -3.48 18.95 16.59
N THR A 65 -3.49 19.83 15.61
CA THR A 65 -4.52 19.88 14.57
C THR A 65 -4.24 18.78 13.56
N LEU A 66 -5.26 18.02 13.21
CA LEU A 66 -5.19 16.92 12.28
C LEU A 66 -6.34 17.01 11.27
N ARG A 67 -6.08 16.68 10.02
CA ARG A 67 -7.14 16.33 9.07
C ARG A 67 -7.57 14.90 9.33
N ILE A 68 -8.84 14.71 9.54
CA ILE A 68 -9.45 13.39 9.77
C ILE A 68 -10.22 12.98 8.53
N VAL A 69 -10.10 11.71 8.16
CA VAL A 69 -10.92 11.06 7.15
C VAL A 69 -11.64 9.89 7.81
N VAL A 70 -12.96 9.98 7.89
CA VAL A 70 -13.83 8.91 8.37
C VAL A 70 -14.22 8.07 7.17
N VAL A 71 -13.94 6.78 7.23
CA VAL A 71 -14.32 5.81 6.21
C VAL A 71 -15.40 4.91 6.80
N LEU A 72 -16.59 4.97 6.24
CA LEU A 72 -17.72 4.11 6.62
C LEU A 72 -17.88 2.99 5.58
N ASP A 73 -17.82 1.75 6.05
CA ASP A 73 -18.06 0.58 5.20
C ASP A 73 -19.56 0.28 5.15
N ARG A 74 -20.17 0.51 4.00
CA ARG A 74 -21.60 0.30 3.73
C ARG A 74 -21.87 -0.87 2.78
N ARG A 75 -20.86 -1.70 2.51
CA ARG A 75 -20.99 -2.82 1.58
C ARG A 75 -21.95 -3.86 2.13
N PRO A 76 -22.95 -4.27 1.35
CA PRO A 76 -23.93 -5.27 1.78
C PRO A 76 -23.26 -6.64 2.02
N GLY A 77 -23.73 -7.34 3.06
CA GLY A 77 -23.26 -8.69 3.37
C GLY A 77 -21.86 -8.79 4.00
N LYS A 78 -21.15 -7.67 4.22
CA LYS A 78 -19.85 -7.66 4.88
C LYS A 78 -19.92 -7.14 6.31
N GLN A 79 -19.00 -7.65 7.16
CA GLN A 79 -18.82 -7.09 8.48
C GLN A 79 -18.37 -5.63 8.36
N ARG A 80 -19.11 -4.72 8.98
CA ARG A 80 -18.83 -3.29 9.00
C ARG A 80 -17.42 -3.01 9.56
N ARG A 81 -16.59 -2.34 8.79
CA ARG A 81 -15.20 -2.01 9.15
C ARG A 81 -14.94 -0.52 8.96
N ASP A 82 -15.57 0.28 9.82
CA ASP A 82 -15.32 1.72 9.80
C ASP A 82 -13.87 2.04 10.23
N ALA A 83 -13.28 3.06 9.66
CA ALA A 83 -11.91 3.46 9.96
C ALA A 83 -11.80 4.99 10.11
N LEU A 84 -11.00 5.40 11.11
CA LEU A 84 -10.64 6.79 11.33
C LEU A 84 -9.17 6.98 10.89
N LEU A 85 -8.97 7.69 9.78
CA LEU A 85 -7.64 8.01 9.28
C LEU A 85 -7.28 9.44 9.64
N PHE A 86 -6.00 9.72 9.80
CA PHE A 86 -5.53 11.08 10.08
C PHE A 86 -4.27 11.45 9.32
N ALA A 87 -4.11 12.73 9.07
CA ALA A 87 -2.89 13.32 8.55
C ALA A 87 -2.54 14.61 9.30
N THR A 88 -1.25 14.91 9.37
CA THR A 88 -0.72 16.20 9.84
C THR A 88 -0.68 17.26 8.75
N ASP A 89 -0.73 16.83 7.50
CA ASP A 89 -0.91 17.68 6.33
C ASP A 89 -2.41 18.03 6.23
N LEU A 90 -2.75 19.28 6.49
CA LEU A 90 -4.13 19.75 6.56
C LEU A 90 -4.71 20.10 5.18
N ASP A 91 -3.86 20.33 4.19
CA ASP A 91 -4.26 20.79 2.86
C ASP A 91 -4.53 19.63 1.89
N ARG A 92 -4.02 18.44 2.24
CA ARG A 92 -4.19 17.26 1.40
C ARG A 92 -5.63 16.78 1.39
N ASP A 93 -6.15 16.49 0.22
CA ASP A 93 -7.53 16.01 0.05
C ASP A 93 -7.76 14.62 0.68
N ALA A 94 -9.00 14.36 1.07
CA ALA A 94 -9.39 13.15 1.80
C ALA A 94 -9.29 11.88 0.96
N VAL A 95 -9.54 11.97 -0.35
CA VAL A 95 -9.48 10.83 -1.28
C VAL A 95 -8.03 10.37 -1.42
N THR A 96 -7.11 11.31 -1.64
CA THR A 96 -5.68 11.03 -1.68
C THR A 96 -5.20 10.40 -0.37
N LEU A 97 -5.62 10.92 0.80
CA LEU A 97 -5.27 10.34 2.09
C LEU A 97 -5.77 8.90 2.24
N PHE A 98 -6.98 8.62 1.79
CA PHE A 98 -7.54 7.28 1.80
C PHE A 98 -6.70 6.30 0.94
N TYR A 99 -6.37 6.68 -0.30
CA TYR A 99 -5.54 5.83 -1.17
C TYR A 99 -4.11 5.64 -0.65
N LEU A 100 -3.50 6.69 -0.12
CA LEU A 100 -2.19 6.57 0.52
C LEU A 100 -2.21 5.62 1.73
N TYR A 101 -3.30 5.64 2.50
CA TYR A 101 -3.46 4.69 3.60
C TYR A 101 -3.65 3.25 3.11
N LYS A 102 -4.43 3.04 2.05
CA LYS A 102 -4.55 1.70 1.40
C LYS A 102 -3.19 1.21 0.89
N ALA A 103 -2.40 2.11 0.30
CA ALA A 103 -1.08 1.78 -0.21
C ALA A 103 -0.07 1.39 0.89
N ARG A 104 -0.34 1.66 2.18
CA ARG A 104 0.52 1.28 3.30
C ARG A 104 0.81 -0.23 3.34
N PHE A 105 -0.15 -1.06 2.98
CA PHE A 105 0.05 -2.51 2.92
C PHE A 105 1.14 -2.93 1.93
N GLN A 106 1.44 -2.11 0.92
CA GLN A 106 2.53 -2.38 -0.01
C GLN A 106 3.89 -2.45 0.70
N ILE A 107 4.07 -1.72 1.79
CA ILE A 107 5.30 -1.75 2.60
C ILE A 107 5.48 -3.15 3.21
N GLU A 108 4.41 -3.74 3.73
CA GLU A 108 4.43 -5.09 4.32
C GLU A 108 4.77 -6.15 3.27
N PHE A 109 4.19 -6.04 2.07
CA PHE A 109 4.52 -6.92 0.95
C PHE A 109 5.98 -6.75 0.48
N ILE A 110 6.49 -5.52 0.40
CA ILE A 110 7.89 -5.27 0.03
C ILE A 110 8.83 -5.95 1.04
N PHE A 111 8.61 -5.79 2.34
CA PHE A 111 9.44 -6.42 3.35
C PHE A 111 9.31 -7.95 3.36
N ARG A 112 8.10 -8.48 3.17
CA ARG A 112 7.89 -9.92 3.03
C ARG A 112 8.67 -10.47 1.84
N ASP A 113 8.52 -9.87 0.67
CA ASP A 113 9.16 -10.31 -0.56
C ASP A 113 10.69 -10.13 -0.48
N ALA A 114 11.17 -9.06 0.15
CA ALA A 114 12.59 -8.85 0.38
C ALA A 114 13.21 -9.94 1.27
N LYS A 115 12.53 -10.31 2.35
CA LYS A 115 12.98 -11.39 3.23
C LYS A 115 12.94 -12.75 2.54
N GLN A 116 11.91 -13.03 1.75
CA GLN A 116 11.69 -14.34 1.15
C GLN A 116 12.52 -14.58 -0.11
N PHE A 117 12.77 -13.54 -0.90
CA PHE A 117 13.33 -13.72 -2.25
C PHE A 117 14.65 -13.02 -2.50
N THR A 118 15.00 -11.97 -1.73
CA THR A 118 16.24 -11.20 -1.95
C THR A 118 17.21 -11.22 -0.76
N GLY A 119 16.94 -12.06 0.23
CA GLY A 119 17.86 -12.27 1.36
C GLY A 119 17.96 -11.09 2.34
N LEU A 120 16.94 -10.26 2.47
CA LEU A 120 16.98 -9.08 3.35
C LEU A 120 17.37 -9.45 4.80
N ALA A 121 16.99 -10.63 5.29
CA ALA A 121 17.28 -11.10 6.64
C ALA A 121 18.58 -11.92 6.75
N ASP A 122 19.31 -12.15 5.66
CA ASP A 122 20.44 -13.08 5.61
C ASP A 122 21.79 -12.40 5.86
N ALA A 123 21.79 -11.13 6.26
CA ALA A 123 23.00 -10.38 6.56
C ALA A 123 23.74 -10.96 7.77
N GLN A 124 24.98 -11.42 7.56
CA GLN A 124 25.84 -11.99 8.61
C GLN A 124 26.88 -10.98 9.14
N THR A 125 26.55 -9.71 9.19
CA THR A 125 27.44 -8.66 9.65
C THR A 125 26.77 -7.79 10.71
N ARG A 126 27.56 -7.22 11.62
CA ARG A 126 27.13 -6.20 12.59
C ARG A 126 27.61 -4.79 12.22
N ASP A 127 28.40 -4.67 11.16
CA ASP A 127 28.88 -3.38 10.69
C ASP A 127 27.74 -2.59 10.02
N ALA A 128 27.50 -1.38 10.48
CA ALA A 128 26.37 -0.55 10.03
C ALA A 128 26.45 -0.21 8.53
N LYS A 129 27.65 0.02 7.98
CA LYS A 129 27.84 0.35 6.56
C LYS A 129 27.54 -0.86 5.67
N ARG A 130 28.01 -2.03 6.07
CA ARG A 130 27.73 -3.28 5.36
C ARG A 130 26.27 -3.65 5.40
N LEU A 131 25.61 -3.49 6.56
CA LEU A 131 24.15 -3.67 6.68
C LEU A 131 23.38 -2.71 5.78
N HIS A 132 23.78 -1.44 5.73
CA HIS A 132 23.15 -0.47 4.85
C HIS A 132 23.25 -0.85 3.37
N VAL A 133 24.43 -1.29 2.91
CA VAL A 133 24.62 -1.78 1.54
C VAL A 133 23.76 -3.02 1.27
N HIS A 134 23.76 -3.99 2.21
CA HIS A 134 22.98 -5.22 2.07
C HIS A 134 21.48 -4.94 1.94
N PHE A 135 20.91 -4.12 2.84
CA PHE A 135 19.49 -3.80 2.81
C PHE A 135 19.10 -3.01 1.55
N ASN A 136 19.94 -2.05 1.14
CA ASN A 136 19.68 -1.31 -0.10
C ASN A 136 19.75 -2.25 -1.33
N ALA A 137 20.70 -3.14 -1.41
CA ALA A 137 20.80 -4.12 -2.50
C ALA A 137 19.56 -5.01 -2.56
N ALA A 138 19.13 -5.57 -1.42
CA ALA A 138 17.94 -6.42 -1.35
C ALA A 138 16.66 -5.70 -1.81
N LEU A 139 16.45 -4.46 -1.35
CA LEU A 139 15.28 -3.65 -1.74
C LEU A 139 15.37 -3.16 -3.20
N THR A 140 16.57 -2.82 -3.68
CA THR A 140 16.79 -2.41 -5.08
C THR A 140 16.49 -3.55 -6.03
N THR A 141 16.86 -4.78 -5.68
CA THR A 141 16.55 -5.98 -6.49
C THR A 141 15.03 -6.12 -6.71
N LEU A 142 14.20 -5.87 -5.70
CA LEU A 142 12.74 -5.89 -5.88
C LEU A 142 12.26 -4.79 -6.84
N ASN A 143 12.85 -3.61 -6.78
CA ASN A 143 12.48 -2.51 -7.67
C ASN A 143 12.87 -2.82 -9.12
N ILE A 144 14.06 -3.36 -9.35
CA ILE A 144 14.51 -3.79 -10.68
C ILE A 144 13.56 -4.85 -11.24
N ALA A 145 13.24 -5.88 -10.46
CA ALA A 145 12.33 -6.95 -10.87
C ALA A 145 10.91 -6.39 -11.23
N LYS A 146 10.43 -5.39 -10.50
CA LYS A 146 9.15 -4.72 -10.83
C LYS A 146 9.23 -3.93 -12.14
N ILE A 147 10.32 -3.22 -12.37
CA ILE A 147 10.53 -2.42 -13.59
C ILE A 147 10.60 -3.35 -14.80
N GLU A 148 11.41 -4.40 -14.74
CA GLU A 148 11.55 -5.37 -15.83
C GLU A 148 10.21 -6.05 -16.17
N GLN A 149 9.44 -6.45 -15.14
CA GLN A 149 8.15 -7.06 -15.37
C GLN A 149 7.15 -6.07 -16.00
N ARG A 150 7.20 -4.78 -15.64
CA ARG A 150 6.37 -3.74 -16.24
C ARG A 150 6.74 -3.46 -17.69
N GLN A 151 8.03 -3.44 -18.01
CA GLN A 151 8.51 -3.23 -19.39
C GLN A 151 8.08 -4.33 -20.35
N GLY A 152 7.82 -5.54 -19.84
CA GLY A 152 7.31 -6.67 -20.64
C GLY A 152 5.80 -6.74 -20.80
N GLN A 153 5.04 -5.77 -20.27
CA GLN A 153 3.57 -5.74 -20.32
C GLN A 153 3.06 -4.53 -21.09
N ALA A 154 1.91 -4.68 -21.75
CA ALA A 154 1.20 -3.56 -22.38
C ALA A 154 0.66 -2.59 -21.31
N ASP A 155 0.70 -1.28 -21.60
CA ASP A 155 0.34 -0.21 -20.64
C ASP A 155 -1.12 -0.22 -20.18
N ASP A 156 -2.00 -0.85 -20.91
CA ASP A 156 -3.45 -0.95 -20.66
C ASP A 156 -3.84 -2.12 -19.75
N GLN A 157 -2.90 -3.00 -19.40
CA GLN A 157 -3.20 -4.17 -18.58
C GLN A 157 -2.83 -3.95 -17.09
N PRO A 158 -3.67 -4.40 -16.15
CA PRO A 158 -3.35 -4.33 -14.73
C PRO A 158 -2.09 -5.16 -14.44
N MET A 159 -1.08 -4.53 -13.87
CA MET A 159 0.16 -5.19 -13.53
C MET A 159 -0.03 -6.20 -12.40
N VAL A 160 0.10 -7.48 -12.74
CA VAL A 160 0.16 -8.57 -11.75
C VAL A 160 1.62 -8.83 -11.42
N TYR A 161 2.08 -8.31 -10.29
CA TYR A 161 3.45 -8.52 -9.81
C TYR A 161 3.52 -9.70 -8.83
N SER A 162 4.44 -10.62 -9.09
CA SER A 162 4.78 -11.73 -8.18
C SER A 162 6.28 -11.99 -8.20
N MET A 163 6.95 -11.71 -7.08
CA MET A 163 8.38 -11.99 -6.95
C MET A 163 8.68 -13.49 -7.05
N ALA A 164 7.76 -14.35 -6.63
CA ALA A 164 7.88 -15.80 -6.81
C ALA A 164 7.96 -16.18 -8.30
N SER A 165 7.08 -15.58 -9.13
CA SER A 165 7.09 -15.79 -10.58
C SER A 165 8.38 -15.27 -11.23
N VAL A 166 8.85 -14.10 -10.84
CA VAL A 166 10.13 -13.55 -11.30
C VAL A 166 11.26 -14.51 -10.99
N LYS A 167 11.36 -14.96 -9.73
CA LYS A 167 12.41 -15.93 -9.33
C LYS A 167 12.33 -17.23 -10.11
N ALA A 168 11.12 -17.76 -10.35
CA ALA A 168 10.94 -18.99 -11.14
C ALA A 168 11.43 -18.80 -12.58
N CYS A 169 11.07 -17.72 -13.24
CA CYS A 169 11.49 -17.42 -14.61
C CYS A 169 13.03 -17.28 -14.72
N TYR A 170 13.65 -16.52 -13.81
CA TYR A 170 15.11 -16.40 -13.78
C TYR A 170 15.82 -17.73 -13.51
N PHE A 171 15.28 -18.54 -12.61
CA PHE A 171 15.81 -19.88 -12.35
C PHE A 171 15.71 -20.79 -13.57
N ASN A 172 14.55 -20.79 -14.24
CA ASN A 172 14.34 -21.57 -15.46
C ASN A 172 15.32 -21.17 -16.57
N GLU A 173 15.47 -19.85 -16.80
CA GLU A 173 16.43 -19.36 -17.78
C GLU A 173 17.87 -19.77 -17.46
N LEU A 174 18.29 -19.64 -16.20
CA LEU A 174 19.62 -20.04 -15.76
C LEU A 174 19.83 -21.55 -15.94
N PHE A 175 18.80 -22.33 -15.63
CA PHE A 175 18.84 -23.78 -15.75
C PHE A 175 18.94 -24.21 -17.23
N LEU A 176 18.12 -23.61 -18.09
CA LEU A 176 18.20 -23.86 -19.55
C LEU A 176 19.57 -23.48 -20.11
N LYS A 177 20.14 -22.34 -19.73
CA LYS A 177 21.48 -21.91 -20.13
C LYS A 177 22.59 -22.86 -19.68
N ARG A 178 22.40 -23.64 -18.64
CA ARG A 178 23.36 -24.66 -18.16
C ARG A 178 23.18 -26.01 -18.83
N ILE A 179 21.93 -26.45 -19.03
CA ILE A 179 21.65 -27.77 -19.60
C ILE A 179 22.01 -27.84 -21.08
N PHE A 180 21.65 -26.83 -21.89
CA PHE A 180 21.83 -26.89 -23.34
C PHE A 180 23.26 -27.07 -23.77
N PRO A 181 24.26 -26.35 -23.24
CA PRO A 181 25.65 -26.61 -23.56
C PRO A 181 26.16 -27.99 -23.14
N THR A 182 25.55 -28.58 -22.08
CA THR A 182 25.93 -29.92 -21.61
C THR A 182 25.62 -31.02 -22.63
N PHE A 183 24.65 -30.77 -23.52
CA PHE A 183 24.27 -31.69 -24.59
C PHE A 183 24.70 -31.18 -25.99
N ASP A 184 25.66 -30.26 -26.04
CA ASP A 184 26.13 -29.61 -27.29
C ASP A 184 25.01 -28.94 -28.10
N TRP A 185 23.94 -28.51 -27.43
CA TRP A 185 22.82 -27.81 -28.06
C TRP A 185 23.07 -26.30 -28.08
N ASP A 186 22.85 -25.68 -29.24
CA ASP A 186 23.02 -24.23 -29.38
C ASP A 186 21.93 -23.44 -28.58
N ALA A 187 22.38 -22.73 -27.56
CA ALA A 187 21.51 -21.87 -26.73
C ALA A 187 20.84 -20.73 -27.52
N SER A 188 21.42 -20.33 -28.67
CA SER A 188 20.83 -19.28 -29.52
C SER A 188 19.59 -19.76 -30.26
N TRP A 189 19.59 -21.03 -30.67
CA TRP A 189 18.45 -21.69 -31.29
C TRP A 189 17.27 -21.82 -30.32
N LEU A 190 17.55 -22.10 -29.03
CA LEU A 190 16.53 -22.26 -28.00
C LEU A 190 15.65 -21.01 -27.86
N LYS A 191 16.26 -19.82 -27.79
CA LYS A 191 15.54 -18.55 -27.65
C LYS A 191 14.62 -18.24 -28.83
N LYS A 192 14.91 -18.80 -30.00
CA LYS A 192 14.11 -18.68 -31.23
C LYS A 192 12.99 -19.73 -31.32
N SER A 193 13.04 -20.76 -30.49
CA SER A 193 12.04 -21.82 -30.45
C SER A 193 10.68 -21.28 -29.95
N PRO A 194 9.56 -21.63 -30.58
CA PRO A 194 8.24 -21.28 -30.10
C PRO A 194 7.91 -21.88 -28.71
N HIS A 195 8.66 -22.90 -28.30
CA HIS A 195 8.51 -23.53 -26.97
C HIS A 195 9.30 -22.84 -25.86
N TYR A 196 10.19 -21.90 -26.19
CA TYR A 196 11.01 -21.22 -25.19
C TYR A 196 10.17 -20.50 -24.11
N PRO A 197 9.10 -19.74 -24.42
CA PRO A 197 8.27 -19.11 -23.41
C PRO A 197 7.64 -20.12 -22.43
N SER A 198 7.17 -21.27 -22.92
CA SER A 198 6.57 -22.30 -22.05
C SER A 198 7.58 -22.94 -21.09
N LEU A 199 8.84 -23.01 -21.48
CA LEU A 199 9.92 -23.53 -20.64
C LEU A 199 10.45 -22.47 -19.67
N SER A 200 10.71 -21.26 -20.16
CA SER A 200 11.24 -20.17 -19.33
C SER A 200 10.21 -19.62 -18.33
N GLU A 201 8.93 -19.68 -18.67
CA GLU A 201 7.83 -19.22 -17.81
C GLU A 201 7.15 -20.36 -17.00
N PHE A 202 7.74 -21.56 -17.00
CA PHE A 202 7.20 -22.67 -16.23
C PHE A 202 7.08 -22.32 -14.74
N GLY A 203 5.93 -22.54 -14.15
CA GLY A 203 5.63 -22.16 -12.76
C GLY A 203 5.29 -20.69 -12.52
N ARG A 204 5.23 -19.85 -13.57
CA ARG A 204 4.73 -18.50 -13.47
C ARG A 204 3.22 -18.50 -13.15
N MET A 205 2.79 -17.71 -12.16
CA MET A 205 1.37 -17.55 -11.85
C MET A 205 0.67 -16.78 -12.96
N ALA A 206 -0.39 -17.36 -13.53
CA ALA A 206 -1.19 -16.70 -14.56
C ALA A 206 -1.97 -15.50 -13.97
N ALA A 207 -2.08 -14.42 -14.73
CA ALA A 207 -2.78 -13.20 -14.34
C ALA A 207 -4.24 -13.43 -13.89
N LEU A 208 -4.94 -14.37 -14.52
CA LEU A 208 -6.32 -14.73 -14.18
C LEU A 208 -6.49 -15.26 -12.76
N LYS A 209 -5.55 -16.05 -12.25
CA LYS A 209 -5.61 -16.60 -10.87
C LYS A 209 -5.41 -15.52 -9.82
N VAL A 210 -4.62 -14.50 -10.10
CA VAL A 210 -4.37 -13.40 -9.16
C VAL A 210 -5.56 -12.44 -9.12
N ALA A 211 -6.18 -12.15 -10.25
CA ALA A 211 -7.41 -11.37 -10.31
C ALA A 211 -8.55 -12.05 -9.55
N THR A 212 -8.70 -13.37 -9.68
CA THR A 212 -9.70 -14.16 -8.93
C THR A 212 -9.44 -14.16 -7.43
N ILE A 213 -8.18 -14.26 -7.00
CA ILE A 213 -7.82 -14.19 -5.57
C ILE A 213 -8.07 -12.78 -5.02
N LEU A 214 -7.75 -11.72 -5.77
CA LEU A 214 -8.02 -10.34 -5.36
C LEU A 214 -9.53 -10.05 -5.29
N ILE A 215 -10.33 -10.61 -6.21
CA ILE A 215 -11.79 -10.52 -6.18
C ILE A 215 -12.35 -11.32 -5.01
N LEU A 216 -11.87 -12.53 -4.75
CA LEU A 216 -12.31 -13.37 -3.62
C LEU A 216 -11.82 -12.84 -2.26
N SER A 217 -10.68 -12.16 -2.18
CA SER A 217 -10.22 -11.47 -0.96
C SER A 217 -10.88 -10.09 -0.79
N ALA A 218 -11.48 -9.56 -1.84
CA ALA A 218 -12.33 -8.37 -1.83
C ALA A 218 -13.83 -8.69 -1.69
N SER A 219 -14.21 -10.01 -1.72
CA SER A 219 -15.59 -10.47 -1.49
C SER A 219 -15.87 -10.69 0.01
#